data_422ea8db8f8322e0dc75e78733adfdf8
#
_entry.id   422ea8db8f8322e0dc75e78733adfdf8
#
_cell.length_a   1.000
_cell.length_b   1.000
_cell.length_c   1.000
_cell.angle_alpha   90.00
_cell.angle_beta   90.00
_cell.angle_gamma   90.00
#
_symmetry.space_group_name_H-M   'P 1'
#
loop_
_entity.id
_entity.type
_entity.pdbx_description
1 polymer ?
#
loop_
_entity_poly.entity_id
_entity_poly.type
_entity_poly.pdbx_seq_one_letter_code
_entity_poly.pdbx_strand_id
1 'polypeptide(L)'
;ALSGQRVSLLLREPTGPLASLPKHGNVLSFSMYGSGAIDLTLVAKRPGPTLTLDVADATIALSKLPDSQPLPPYVRLIHDVLLGDRSLFTRPDGLAAVWQVAEPLLRRPPEPLPYAPGSWGPAAAADLAAPDGWLLGQ
;
A
#
# COMPACT_ATOMS: atom_id res chain seq x y z
N ALA A 1 15.80 -8.02 -7.45
CA ALA A 1 14.90 -7.71 -6.34
C ALA A 1 13.47 -8.03 -6.75
N LEU A 2 12.64 -8.41 -5.78
CA LEU A 2 11.20 -8.45 -5.97
C LEU A 2 10.67 -7.02 -6.01
N SER A 3 9.60 -6.77 -6.75
CA SER A 3 9.01 -5.45 -6.88
C SER A 3 7.53 -5.46 -6.48
N GLY A 4 7.12 -4.44 -5.77
CA GLY A 4 5.74 -4.23 -5.38
C GLY A 4 5.57 -2.81 -4.88
N GLN A 5 4.38 -2.25 -5.09
CA GLN A 5 4.00 -0.93 -4.57
C GLN A 5 2.66 -1.08 -3.89
N ARG A 6 2.65 -0.96 -2.59
CA ARG A 6 1.44 -1.10 -1.78
C ARG A 6 1.47 -0.09 -0.63
N VAL A 7 0.33 0.50 -0.35
CA VAL A 7 0.09 1.27 0.87
C VAL A 7 -0.95 0.53 1.69
N SER A 8 -0.62 0.18 2.92
CA SER A 8 -1.54 -0.52 3.81
C SER A 8 -1.80 0.31 5.06
N LEU A 9 -3.07 0.46 5.40
CA LEU A 9 -3.55 1.10 6.61
C LEU A 9 -3.99 0.01 7.58
N LEU A 10 -3.23 -0.17 8.64
CA LEU A 10 -3.61 -1.03 9.74
C LEU A 10 -4.50 -0.23 10.68
N LEU A 11 -5.74 -0.65 10.83
CA LEU A 11 -6.68 0.00 11.73
C LEU A 11 -6.37 -0.42 13.17
N ARG A 12 -6.59 0.50 14.10
CA ARG A 12 -6.32 0.23 15.52
C ARG A 12 -7.14 -0.95 16.02
N GLU A 13 -6.55 -1.71 16.91
CA GLU A 13 -7.25 -2.79 17.60
C GLU A 13 -8.49 -2.23 18.32
N PRO A 14 -9.63 -2.91 18.23
CA PRO A 14 -10.81 -2.49 18.96
C PRO A 14 -10.59 -2.66 20.46
N THR A 15 -11.19 -1.76 21.22
CA THR A 15 -11.21 -1.83 22.68
C THR A 15 -12.49 -2.50 23.18
N GLY A 16 -12.50 -2.96 24.42
CA GLY A 16 -13.70 -3.54 25.06
C GLY A 16 -13.93 -5.01 24.67
N PRO A 17 -15.21 -5.43 24.48
CA PRO A 17 -15.53 -6.85 24.25
C PRO A 17 -14.89 -7.48 23.03
N LEU A 18 -14.42 -6.66 22.10
CA LEU A 18 -13.76 -7.09 20.87
C LEU A 18 -12.22 -7.07 20.96
N ALA A 19 -11.66 -6.84 22.14
CA ALA A 19 -10.20 -6.81 22.35
C ALA A 19 -9.50 -8.17 22.16
N SER A 20 -10.25 -9.26 22.03
CA SER A 20 -9.72 -10.61 21.74
C SER A 20 -9.53 -10.89 20.25
N LEU A 21 -9.65 -9.87 19.41
CA LEU A 21 -9.43 -10.00 17.97
C LEU A 21 -7.98 -10.40 17.63
N PRO A 22 -7.75 -11.06 16.47
CA PRO A 22 -6.40 -11.34 16.01
C PRO A 22 -5.52 -10.08 15.98
N LYS A 23 -4.23 -10.26 16.22
CA LYS A 23 -3.22 -9.17 16.35
C LYS A 23 -3.21 -8.13 15.22
N HIS A 24 -3.63 -8.51 14.04
CA HIS A 24 -3.79 -7.58 12.93
C HIS A 24 -5.29 -7.32 12.79
N GLY A 25 -5.74 -6.20 13.31
CA GLY A 25 -7.10 -5.71 13.15
C GLY A 25 -7.53 -5.63 11.67
N ASN A 26 -8.53 -4.84 11.37
CA ASN A 26 -8.91 -4.61 9.98
C ASN A 26 -7.80 -3.90 9.21
N VAL A 27 -7.54 -4.33 7.98
CA VAL A 27 -6.52 -3.75 7.11
C VAL A 27 -7.15 -3.29 5.81
N LEU A 28 -6.78 -2.09 5.38
CA LEU A 28 -7.12 -1.55 4.07
C LEU A 28 -5.83 -1.37 3.28
N SER A 29 -5.69 -2.05 2.16
CA SER A 29 -4.51 -1.99 1.32
C SER A 29 -4.82 -1.47 -0.07
N PHE A 30 -3.96 -0.60 -0.59
CA PHE A 30 -4.01 -0.07 -1.94
C PHE A 30 -2.82 -0.62 -2.72
N SER A 31 -3.09 -1.47 -3.71
CA SER A 31 -2.07 -1.91 -4.65
C SER A 31 -1.88 -0.86 -5.72
N MET A 32 -0.67 -0.33 -5.82
CA MET A 32 -0.28 0.69 -6.80
C MET A 32 0.36 0.08 -8.05
N TYR A 33 0.51 -1.24 -8.07
CA TYR A 33 1.13 -1.98 -9.16
C TYR A 33 0.08 -2.64 -10.05
N GLY A 34 0.34 -2.68 -11.35
CA GLY A 34 -0.57 -3.28 -12.34
C GLY A 34 -1.83 -2.45 -12.56
N SER A 35 -2.99 -3.10 -12.57
CA SER A 35 -4.30 -2.47 -12.81
C SER A 35 -4.89 -1.76 -11.60
N GLY A 36 -4.20 -1.80 -10.49
CA GLY A 36 -4.67 -1.28 -9.20
C GLY A 36 -5.73 -2.19 -8.55
N ALA A 37 -5.66 -2.29 -7.24
CA ALA A 37 -6.67 -2.99 -6.45
C ALA A 37 -6.77 -2.35 -5.06
N ILE A 38 -7.94 -2.48 -4.45
CA ILE A 38 -8.17 -2.18 -3.05
C ILE A 38 -8.51 -3.50 -2.36
N ASP A 39 -7.67 -3.90 -1.41
CA ASP A 39 -7.87 -5.09 -0.61
C ASP A 39 -8.35 -4.70 0.78
N LEU A 40 -9.39 -5.35 1.25
CA LEU A 40 -9.97 -5.21 2.57
C LEU A 40 -9.82 -6.53 3.31
N THR A 41 -9.10 -6.51 4.43
CA THR A 41 -9.06 -7.61 5.38
C THR A 41 -9.89 -7.20 6.58
N LEU A 42 -10.97 -7.91 6.83
CA LEU A 42 -11.94 -7.60 7.87
C LEU A 42 -12.04 -8.76 8.86
N VAL A 43 -12.03 -8.43 10.13
CA VAL A 43 -12.37 -9.39 11.17
C VAL A 43 -13.88 -9.39 11.36
N ALA A 44 -14.50 -10.53 11.14
CA ALA A 44 -15.94 -10.70 11.20
C ALA A 44 -16.33 -11.91 12.05
N LYS A 45 -17.56 -11.91 12.57
CA LYS A 45 -18.09 -13.09 13.22
C LYS A 45 -18.33 -14.19 12.19
N ARG A 46 -17.75 -15.37 12.43
CA ARG A 46 -18.09 -16.56 11.64
C ARG A 46 -19.58 -16.88 11.82
N PRO A 47 -20.33 -17.17 10.74
CA PRO A 47 -21.69 -17.64 10.86
C PRO A 47 -21.78 -18.88 11.77
N GLY A 48 -22.75 -18.90 12.70
CA GLY A 48 -22.90 -19.98 13.65
C GLY A 48 -23.41 -19.52 15.02
N PRO A 49 -23.71 -20.45 15.94
CA PRO A 49 -24.30 -20.14 17.24
C PRO A 49 -23.29 -19.51 18.23
N THR A 50 -22.01 -19.72 18.02
CA THR A 50 -20.96 -19.20 18.90
C THR A 50 -20.34 -17.90 18.38
N LEU A 51 -19.82 -17.09 19.28
CA LEU A 51 -19.05 -15.91 18.91
C LEU A 51 -17.61 -16.34 18.57
N THR A 52 -17.42 -16.80 17.36
CA THR A 52 -16.09 -17.10 16.79
C THR A 52 -15.77 -16.04 15.76
N LEU A 53 -14.63 -15.39 15.90
CA LEU A 53 -14.13 -14.37 14.98
C LEU A 53 -13.19 -15.01 13.96
N ASP A 54 -13.26 -14.54 12.73
CA ASP A 54 -12.43 -15.01 11.63
C ASP A 54 -12.10 -13.84 10.70
N VAL A 55 -11.11 -14.06 9.85
CA VAL A 55 -10.67 -13.08 8.86
C VAL A 55 -11.43 -13.32 7.56
N ALA A 56 -11.97 -12.24 6.99
CA ALA A 56 -12.61 -12.22 5.70
C ALA A 56 -11.88 -11.22 4.79
N ASP A 57 -11.48 -11.67 3.61
CA ASP A 57 -10.82 -10.85 2.62
C ASP A 57 -11.74 -10.49 1.47
N ALA A 58 -11.66 -9.26 1.00
CA ALA A 58 -12.35 -8.78 -0.18
C ALA A 58 -11.40 -7.95 -1.04
N THR A 59 -11.44 -8.16 -2.35
CA THR A 59 -10.64 -7.39 -3.31
C THR A 59 -11.53 -6.66 -4.30
N ILE A 60 -11.33 -5.36 -4.41
CA ILE A 60 -11.95 -4.51 -5.43
C ILE A 60 -10.93 -4.27 -6.52
N ALA A 61 -11.07 -4.94 -7.65
CA ALA A 61 -10.22 -4.70 -8.81
C ALA A 61 -10.72 -3.47 -9.57
N LEU A 62 -9.99 -2.36 -9.50
CA LEU A 62 -10.40 -1.09 -10.11
C LEU A 62 -10.59 -1.17 -11.62
N SER A 63 -9.79 -2.02 -12.29
CA SER A 63 -9.92 -2.28 -13.74
C SER A 63 -11.19 -3.02 -14.14
N LYS A 64 -11.92 -3.58 -13.18
CA LYS A 64 -13.18 -4.32 -13.41
C LYS A 64 -14.42 -3.51 -13.06
N LEU A 65 -14.26 -2.24 -12.66
CA LEU A 65 -15.40 -1.36 -12.43
C LEU A 65 -16.15 -1.11 -13.75
N PRO A 66 -17.49 -0.93 -13.69
CA PRO A 66 -18.27 -0.58 -14.89
C PRO A 66 -17.67 0.64 -15.59
N ASP A 67 -17.69 0.63 -16.90
CA ASP A 67 -17.15 1.70 -17.77
C ASP A 67 -15.65 1.99 -17.58
N SER A 68 -14.93 1.10 -16.90
CA SER A 68 -13.49 1.24 -16.73
C SER A 68 -12.77 1.11 -18.07
N GLN A 69 -11.95 2.11 -18.40
CA GLN A 69 -11.10 2.15 -19.60
C GLN A 69 -9.64 2.30 -19.18
N PRO A 70 -8.99 1.22 -18.73
CA PRO A 70 -7.62 1.30 -18.28
C PRO A 70 -6.70 1.64 -19.45
N LEU A 71 -5.98 2.74 -19.32
CA LEU A 71 -4.95 3.17 -20.26
C LEU A 71 -3.57 2.87 -19.72
N PRO A 72 -2.60 2.51 -20.58
CA PRO A 72 -1.20 2.48 -20.18
C PRO A 72 -0.78 3.82 -19.57
N PRO A 73 0.08 3.83 -18.55
CA PRO A 73 0.41 5.05 -17.79
C PRO A 73 0.86 6.22 -18.66
N TYR A 74 1.74 5.97 -19.63
CA TYR A 74 2.21 7.03 -20.54
C TYR A 74 1.14 7.53 -21.52
N VAL A 75 0.24 6.66 -21.99
CA VAL A 75 -0.88 7.05 -22.86
C VAL A 75 -1.81 7.98 -22.09
N ARG A 76 -2.12 7.66 -20.83
CA ARG A 76 -2.92 8.52 -19.97
C ARG A 76 -2.26 9.88 -19.75
N LEU A 77 -0.96 9.89 -19.46
CA LEU A 77 -0.21 11.12 -19.23
C LEU A 77 -0.28 12.05 -20.46
N ILE A 78 -0.06 11.50 -21.66
CA ILE A 78 -0.14 12.26 -22.92
C ILE A 78 -1.55 12.77 -23.18
N HIS A 79 -2.56 11.94 -22.93
CA HIS A 79 -3.97 12.33 -23.04
C HIS A 79 -4.29 13.53 -22.15
N ASP A 80 -3.89 13.49 -20.87
CA ASP A 80 -4.14 14.58 -19.91
C ASP A 80 -3.41 15.87 -20.33
N VAL A 81 -2.18 15.75 -20.89
CA VAL A 81 -1.46 16.91 -21.44
C VAL A 81 -2.23 17.52 -22.63
N LEU A 82 -2.74 16.71 -23.54
CA LEU A 82 -3.47 17.19 -24.71
C LEU A 82 -4.80 17.87 -24.32
N LEU A 83 -5.43 17.43 -23.26
CA LEU A 83 -6.63 18.06 -22.72
C LEU A 83 -6.34 19.27 -21.82
N GLY A 84 -5.09 19.51 -21.47
CA GLY A 84 -4.72 20.54 -20.52
C GLY A 84 -5.14 20.20 -19.07
N ASP A 85 -5.48 18.94 -18.80
CA ASP A 85 -5.83 18.48 -17.46
C ASP A 85 -4.58 18.32 -16.60
N ARG A 86 -4.48 19.14 -15.56
CA ARG A 86 -3.35 19.17 -14.62
C ARG A 86 -3.63 18.46 -13.29
N SER A 87 -4.79 17.85 -13.14
CA SER A 87 -5.29 17.29 -11.87
C SER A 87 -4.34 16.26 -11.25
N LEU A 88 -3.67 15.46 -12.08
CA LEU A 88 -2.78 14.38 -11.65
C LEU A 88 -1.29 14.74 -11.79
N PHE A 89 -0.97 15.96 -12.23
CA PHE A 89 0.42 16.39 -12.35
C PHE A 89 0.95 16.96 -11.03
N THR A 90 2.21 16.63 -10.72
CA THR A 90 2.89 17.17 -9.55
C THR A 90 3.07 18.68 -9.70
N ARG A 91 2.67 19.44 -8.71
CA ARG A 91 2.85 20.88 -8.67
C ARG A 91 4.30 21.24 -8.37
N PRO A 92 4.83 22.34 -8.94
CA PRO A 92 6.24 22.75 -8.70
C PRO A 92 6.56 22.97 -7.22
N ASP A 93 5.64 23.56 -6.46
CA ASP A 93 5.81 23.79 -5.01
C ASP A 93 5.86 22.46 -4.23
N GLY A 94 5.01 21.49 -4.58
CA GLY A 94 5.05 20.15 -4.01
C GLY A 94 6.36 19.42 -4.33
N LEU A 95 6.87 19.56 -5.56
CA LEU A 95 8.14 18.99 -5.96
C LEU A 95 9.31 19.56 -5.15
N ALA A 96 9.32 20.89 -4.94
CA ALA A 96 10.34 21.54 -4.10
C ALA A 96 10.31 20.98 -2.66
N ALA A 97 9.14 20.80 -2.09
CA ALA A 97 8.99 20.24 -0.74
C ALA A 97 9.51 18.79 -0.66
N VAL A 98 9.25 17.97 -1.69
CA VAL A 98 9.80 16.59 -1.75
C VAL A 98 11.33 16.60 -1.76
N TRP A 99 11.94 17.48 -2.54
CA TRP A 99 13.41 17.62 -2.55
C TRP A 99 13.97 18.07 -1.20
N GLN A 100 13.31 18.99 -0.50
CA GLN A 100 13.71 19.41 0.85
C GLN A 100 13.68 18.25 1.85
N VAL A 101 12.68 17.39 1.78
CA VAL A 101 12.60 16.18 2.63
C VAL A 101 13.69 15.17 2.29
N ALA A 102 14.03 15.03 1.02
CA ALA A 102 15.05 14.08 0.57
C ALA A 102 16.50 14.58 0.80
N GLU A 103 16.71 15.90 0.91
CA GLU A 103 18.03 16.52 0.96
C GLU A 103 18.95 15.96 2.08
N PRO A 104 18.50 15.71 3.32
CA PRO A 104 19.37 15.15 4.36
C PRO A 104 19.92 13.77 3.98
N LEU A 105 19.13 12.94 3.31
CA LEU A 105 19.54 11.61 2.84
C LEU A 105 20.54 11.72 1.67
N LEU A 106 20.36 12.70 0.80
CA LEU A 106 21.26 12.94 -0.33
C LEU A 106 22.61 13.51 0.10
N ARG A 107 22.61 14.37 1.11
CA ARG A 107 23.85 14.96 1.65
C ARG A 107 24.68 13.98 2.46
N ARG A 108 24.05 13.06 3.16
CA ARG A 108 24.69 12.05 3.99
C ARG A 108 24.01 10.70 3.78
N PRO A 109 24.21 10.08 2.61
CA PRO A 109 23.60 8.78 2.36
C PRO A 109 24.10 7.77 3.40
N PRO A 110 23.21 6.95 3.98
CA PRO A 110 23.64 5.85 4.82
C PRO A 110 24.45 4.84 4.01
N GLU A 111 25.27 4.06 4.68
CA GLU A 111 26.01 3.00 4.04
C GLU A 111 25.05 1.96 3.44
N PRO A 112 25.19 1.58 2.18
CA PRO A 112 24.32 0.59 1.54
C PRO A 112 24.47 -0.79 2.20
N LEU A 113 23.35 -1.41 2.54
CA LEU A 113 23.35 -2.77 3.06
C LEU A 113 23.23 -3.78 1.91
N PRO A 114 24.12 -4.77 1.82
CA PRO A 114 24.03 -5.81 0.80
C PRO A 114 22.86 -6.74 1.08
N TYR A 115 22.21 -7.24 0.02
CA TYR A 115 21.16 -8.24 0.10
C TYR A 115 21.13 -9.16 -1.13
N ALA A 116 20.56 -10.35 -0.98
CA ALA A 116 20.56 -11.35 -2.04
C ALA A 116 19.63 -10.96 -3.20
N PRO A 117 20.00 -11.22 -4.46
CA PRO A 117 19.08 -11.10 -5.58
C PRO A 117 17.81 -11.94 -5.36
N GLY A 118 16.65 -11.42 -5.80
CA GLY A 118 15.36 -12.11 -5.62
C GLY A 118 14.76 -12.01 -4.21
N SER A 119 15.39 -11.26 -3.30
CA SER A 119 14.84 -10.97 -1.97
C SER A 119 14.17 -9.59 -1.92
N TRP A 120 13.41 -9.32 -0.87
CA TRP A 120 12.76 -8.03 -0.61
C TRP A 120 13.71 -6.95 -0.07
N GLY A 121 14.96 -7.28 0.22
CA GLY A 121 15.94 -6.35 0.76
C GLY A 121 16.78 -6.95 1.87
N PRO A 122 17.60 -6.13 2.53
CA PRO A 122 18.39 -6.58 3.67
C PRO A 122 17.50 -6.94 4.88
N ALA A 123 17.97 -7.82 5.74
CA ALA A 123 17.21 -8.25 6.93
C ALA A 123 16.80 -7.06 7.84
N ALA A 124 17.65 -6.04 7.95
CA ALA A 124 17.34 -4.81 8.70
C ALA A 124 16.12 -4.02 8.15
N ALA A 125 15.72 -4.25 6.90
CA ALA A 125 14.51 -3.62 6.37
C ALA A 125 13.22 -4.11 7.08
N ALA A 126 13.25 -5.28 7.71
CA ALA A 126 12.11 -5.78 8.49
C ALA A 126 11.85 -4.91 9.74
N ASP A 127 12.89 -4.34 10.32
CA ASP A 127 12.79 -3.51 11.52
C ASP A 127 12.04 -2.19 11.26
N LEU A 128 12.05 -1.72 10.01
CA LEU A 128 11.33 -0.50 9.62
C LEU A 128 9.81 -0.64 9.71
N ALA A 129 9.30 -1.86 9.63
CA ALA A 129 7.87 -2.15 9.69
C ALA A 129 7.46 -2.83 11.01
N ALA A 130 8.33 -2.86 12.00
CA ALA A 130 8.00 -3.42 13.32
C ALA A 130 6.95 -2.56 14.04
N PRO A 131 6.07 -3.15 14.87
CA PRO A 131 5.95 -4.59 15.16
C PRO A 131 5.13 -5.39 14.13
N ASP A 132 4.41 -4.74 13.23
CA ASP A 132 3.41 -5.38 12.36
C ASP A 132 4.00 -6.10 11.15
N GLY A 133 5.23 -5.73 10.74
CA GLY A 133 5.90 -6.27 9.58
C GLY A 133 5.40 -5.66 8.25
N TRP A 134 6.02 -6.08 7.14
CA TRP A 134 5.62 -5.67 5.80
C TRP A 134 4.44 -6.50 5.29
N LEU A 135 3.35 -5.83 4.91
CA LEU A 135 2.19 -6.46 4.26
C LEU A 135 2.41 -6.49 2.75
N LEU A 136 3.26 -7.40 2.29
CA LEU A 136 3.73 -7.43 0.89
C LEU A 136 2.74 -8.08 -0.09
N GLY A 137 1.60 -8.54 0.38
CA GLY A 137 0.62 -9.29 -0.41
C GLY A 137 1.14 -10.71 -0.74
N GLN A 138 0.23 -11.64 -0.83
CA GLN A 138 0.50 -12.99 -1.36
C GLN A 138 0.30 -13.01 -2.86
#